data_68b7c98c49e1b76868bca26062a4356f
#
_entry.id   68b7c98c49e1b76868bca26062a4356f
#
_cell.length_a   1.000
_cell.length_b   1.000
_cell.length_c   1.000
_cell.angle_alpha   90.00
_cell.angle_beta   90.00
_cell.angle_gamma   90.00
#
_symmetry.space_group_name_H-M   'P 1'
#
loop_
_entity.id
_entity.type
_entity.pdbx_description
1 polymer ?
#
loop_
_entity_poly.entity_id
_entity_poly.type
_entity_poly.pdbx_seq_one_letter_code
_entity_poly.pdbx_strand_id
1 'polypeptide(L)'
;MNAPEPRPRGTLMIQGTTSDAGKSTLVAGLCRLARRAGARVAPFKPQNMALNSAVTADGGEIGRAQALQALAADVAPHTDFNPVLLKPTSDRGAQVIIHGKARLNLDARAYHDYKPVAFDAVLESYARLRAGYDTVIVEGAGSPAEINLREGDIANMGFAERVDCPVVLVADIDRGGVFAHLVGTLACLSDSERARVRGFVINRFRGDILLLEPGLDWLRAQTGKPVFGVLPYLHGLLLDAEDMLPAQARSAAARGDAGVLRVVVPALPRISNHTDFDPLRAHPQVEFTYWKSGPVPDADLLILPGSKSVQRDLAWLRDAGWDAVIRRHLRYGGKVIGICGGMQMLGRTLDDPLGLEGAPGSMPGLALLDFDTTLRPDKTLKNVTGHLALPGGAAVRGYEIHMGDTRGPALAAPALTLAAGGTQDGARPDGAVSADGQILATYVHGLFDTPDACAALLAWAGLDGAARIDYPALREASLERLADTFAEHLDLDALYAEFR
;
A
#
# COMPACT_ATOMS: atom_id res chain seq x y z
N MET A 1 -1.19 41.16 11.68
CA MET A 1 -0.35 40.09 11.11
C MET A 1 -0.34 38.98 12.16
N ASN A 2 -1.02 37.89 11.90
CA ASN A 2 -0.97 36.71 12.78
C ASN A 2 0.47 36.22 12.79
N ALA A 3 0.96 35.82 13.98
CA ALA A 3 2.24 35.15 14.08
C ALA A 3 2.24 33.94 13.12
N PRO A 4 3.33 33.68 12.39
CA PRO A 4 3.37 32.51 11.52
C PRO A 4 3.12 31.27 12.37
N GLU A 5 2.25 30.38 11.90
CA GLU A 5 2.01 29.10 12.56
C GLU A 5 3.34 28.38 12.83
N PRO A 6 3.49 27.73 13.99
CA PRO A 6 4.72 27.03 14.34
C PRO A 6 5.00 25.96 13.28
N ARG A 7 6.20 26.00 12.70
CA ARG A 7 6.63 25.01 11.70
C ARG A 7 7.51 23.97 12.36
N PRO A 8 7.20 22.68 12.22
CA PRO A 8 8.11 21.66 12.72
C PRO A 8 9.45 21.73 11.95
N ARG A 9 10.55 21.61 12.66
CA ARG A 9 11.90 21.53 12.09
C ARG A 9 12.69 20.44 12.75
N GLY A 10 13.32 19.59 11.96
CA GLY A 10 14.09 18.49 12.50
C GLY A 10 13.46 17.13 12.18
N THR A 11 13.64 16.17 13.09
CA THR A 11 13.13 14.81 12.92
C THR A 11 12.28 14.41 14.12
N LEU A 12 11.19 13.71 13.86
CA LEU A 12 10.38 13.03 14.87
C LEU A 12 10.02 11.65 14.36
N MET A 13 10.08 10.63 15.22
CA MET A 13 9.70 9.28 14.88
C MET A 13 8.41 8.85 15.55
N ILE A 14 7.50 8.28 14.78
CA ILE A 14 6.26 7.68 15.25
C ILE A 14 6.44 6.16 15.32
N GLN A 15 6.33 5.60 16.51
CA GLN A 15 6.34 4.15 16.73
C GLN A 15 4.99 3.70 17.29
N GLY A 16 4.57 2.48 16.99
CA GLY A 16 3.31 1.94 17.50
C GLY A 16 3.53 0.94 18.62
N THR A 17 2.61 0.87 19.55
CA THR A 17 2.60 -0.21 20.55
C THR A 17 2.31 -1.57 19.94
N THR A 18 1.66 -1.59 18.77
CA THR A 18 1.34 -2.79 17.99
C THR A 18 1.41 -2.49 16.50
N SER A 19 1.39 -3.52 15.65
CA SER A 19 0.98 -3.36 14.26
C SER A 19 -0.42 -2.74 14.24
N ASP A 20 -0.77 -2.02 13.17
CA ASP A 20 -2.09 -1.36 12.98
C ASP A 20 -2.50 -0.31 14.03
N ALA A 21 -1.60 0.09 14.94
CA ALA A 21 -1.88 1.16 15.89
C ALA A 21 -2.19 2.52 15.23
N GLY A 22 -1.95 2.64 13.91
CA GLY A 22 -2.22 3.84 13.13
C GLY A 22 -0.98 4.69 12.83
N LYS A 23 0.22 4.13 12.92
CA LYS A 23 1.50 4.81 12.59
C LYS A 23 1.46 5.50 11.23
N SER A 24 1.14 4.75 10.17
CA SER A 24 1.17 5.25 8.78
C SER A 24 0.18 6.39 8.58
N THR A 25 -1.02 6.29 9.17
CA THR A 25 -2.04 7.34 9.14
C THR A 25 -1.58 8.57 9.90
N LEU A 26 -0.97 8.38 11.08
CA LEU A 26 -0.47 9.49 11.89
C LEU A 26 0.67 10.23 11.16
N VAL A 27 1.60 9.50 10.55
CA VAL A 27 2.69 10.09 9.75
C VAL A 27 2.13 10.84 8.53
N ALA A 28 1.14 10.28 7.82
CA ALA A 28 0.52 10.95 6.68
C ALA A 28 -0.15 12.27 7.08
N GLY A 29 -0.94 12.29 8.18
CA GLY A 29 -1.59 13.50 8.68
C GLY A 29 -0.58 14.54 9.15
N LEU A 30 0.47 14.14 9.85
CA LEU A 30 1.54 15.04 10.29
C LEU A 30 2.34 15.61 9.10
N CYS A 31 2.60 14.81 8.05
CA CYS A 31 3.21 15.29 6.81
C CYS A 31 2.33 16.38 6.16
N ARG A 32 1.00 16.15 6.08
CA ARG A 32 0.06 17.14 5.54
C ARG A 32 0.03 18.42 6.37
N LEU A 33 0.02 18.33 7.69
CA LEU A 33 0.08 19.50 8.59
C LEU A 33 1.39 20.27 8.45
N ALA A 34 2.54 19.59 8.44
CA ALA A 34 3.83 20.23 8.24
C ALA A 34 3.92 20.95 6.88
N ARG A 35 3.40 20.34 5.83
CA ARG A 35 3.30 20.96 4.51
C ARG A 35 2.40 22.20 4.53
N ARG A 36 1.21 22.14 5.15
CA ARG A 36 0.30 23.28 5.32
C ARG A 36 0.99 24.45 6.08
N ALA A 37 1.79 24.13 7.09
CA ALA A 37 2.60 25.12 7.80
C ALA A 37 3.77 25.68 6.95
N GLY A 38 3.94 25.20 5.71
CA GLY A 38 4.97 25.65 4.77
C GLY A 38 6.36 25.05 5.01
N ALA A 39 6.47 23.94 5.73
CA ALA A 39 7.71 23.18 5.85
C ALA A 39 7.94 22.30 4.59
N ARG A 40 9.20 22.17 4.17
CA ARG A 40 9.61 21.11 3.25
C ARG A 40 9.73 19.83 4.05
N VAL A 41 8.75 18.95 3.95
CA VAL A 41 8.66 17.72 4.75
C VAL A 41 8.87 16.49 3.90
N ALA A 42 9.61 15.51 4.46
CA ALA A 42 9.76 14.18 3.88
C ALA A 42 9.26 13.12 4.86
N PRO A 43 8.48 12.12 4.40
CA PRO A 43 8.27 10.90 5.14
C PRO A 43 9.50 10.02 5.08
N PHE A 44 9.69 9.18 6.09
CA PHE A 44 10.77 8.21 6.12
C PHE A 44 10.36 6.94 6.87
N LYS A 45 10.56 5.78 6.29
CA LYS A 45 10.44 4.49 6.97
C LYS A 45 11.70 3.69 6.74
N PRO A 46 12.56 3.51 7.75
CA PRO A 46 13.86 2.85 7.61
C PRO A 46 13.75 1.49 6.94
N GLN A 47 12.84 0.65 7.43
CA GLN A 47 12.52 -0.65 6.87
C GLN A 47 11.01 -0.84 6.82
N ASN A 48 10.52 -1.35 5.70
CA ASN A 48 9.14 -1.79 5.55
C ASN A 48 9.06 -3.27 5.16
N MET A 49 7.99 -3.94 5.56
CA MET A 49 7.64 -5.27 5.07
C MET A 49 6.24 -5.19 4.49
N ALA A 50 6.12 -5.21 3.16
CA ALA A 50 4.85 -5.01 2.48
C ALA A 50 4.79 -5.71 1.12
N LEU A 51 3.62 -6.21 0.75
CA LEU A 51 3.33 -6.72 -0.60
C LEU A 51 2.89 -5.59 -1.54
N ASN A 52 2.27 -4.55 -0.99
CA ASN A 52 1.81 -3.38 -1.74
C ASN A 52 2.93 -2.35 -1.87
N SER A 53 3.18 -1.93 -3.10
CA SER A 53 4.26 -1.00 -3.40
C SER A 53 3.87 0.00 -4.49
N ALA A 54 4.69 1.02 -4.65
CA ALA A 54 4.58 2.03 -5.68
C ALA A 54 5.92 2.23 -6.39
N VAL A 55 5.87 2.63 -7.64
CA VAL A 55 7.04 3.04 -8.40
C VAL A 55 7.36 4.50 -8.09
N THR A 56 8.62 4.77 -7.79
CA THR A 56 9.11 6.11 -7.45
C THR A 56 9.46 6.92 -8.69
N ALA A 57 9.61 8.24 -8.51
CA ALA A 57 10.01 9.13 -9.61
C ALA A 57 11.45 8.86 -10.10
N ASP A 58 12.31 8.37 -9.21
CA ASP A 58 13.71 7.97 -9.52
C ASP A 58 13.84 6.53 -10.03
N GLY A 59 12.70 5.86 -10.35
CA GLY A 59 12.67 4.56 -11.02
C GLY A 59 12.94 3.37 -10.12
N GLY A 60 12.64 3.48 -8.84
CA GLY A 60 12.69 2.40 -7.87
C GLY A 60 11.31 2.00 -7.32
N GLU A 61 11.32 1.23 -6.25
CA GLU A 61 10.13 0.70 -5.59
C GLU A 61 10.15 1.00 -4.09
N ILE A 62 9.05 1.51 -3.55
CA ILE A 62 8.83 1.74 -2.12
C ILE A 62 7.49 1.17 -1.66
N GLY A 63 7.31 1.00 -0.35
CA GLY A 63 6.03 0.61 0.22
C GLY A 63 4.90 1.61 -0.09
N ARG A 64 3.68 1.10 -0.27
CA ARG A 64 2.51 1.93 -0.62
C ARG A 64 2.21 3.01 0.43
N ALA A 65 2.39 2.70 1.71
CA ALA A 65 2.21 3.67 2.80
C ALA A 65 3.12 4.89 2.64
N GLN A 66 4.39 4.71 2.23
CA GLN A 66 5.32 5.82 2.02
C GLN A 66 5.00 6.63 0.77
N ALA A 67 4.39 6.00 -0.25
CA ALA A 67 3.86 6.74 -1.41
C ALA A 67 2.66 7.61 -1.03
N LEU A 68 1.76 7.13 -0.16
CA LEU A 68 0.67 7.93 0.41
C LEU A 68 1.21 9.09 1.26
N GLN A 69 2.22 8.85 2.08
CA GLN A 69 2.85 9.88 2.91
C GLN A 69 3.57 10.93 2.06
N ALA A 70 4.18 10.53 0.95
CA ALA A 70 4.75 11.45 -0.04
C ALA A 70 3.67 12.34 -0.67
N LEU A 71 2.52 11.76 -1.04
CA LEU A 71 1.35 12.52 -1.49
C LEU A 71 0.87 13.51 -0.41
N ALA A 72 0.80 13.07 0.85
CA ALA A 72 0.43 13.93 1.98
C ALA A 72 1.40 15.11 2.15
N ALA A 73 2.69 14.87 1.90
CA ALA A 73 3.76 15.87 1.95
C ALA A 73 3.83 16.75 0.68
N ASP A 74 3.05 16.45 -0.36
CA ASP A 74 3.09 17.09 -1.68
C ASP A 74 4.49 16.99 -2.35
N VAL A 75 5.10 15.81 -2.26
CA VAL A 75 6.38 15.49 -2.89
C VAL A 75 6.26 14.22 -3.73
N ALA A 76 7.06 14.13 -4.79
CA ALA A 76 7.11 12.91 -5.58
C ALA A 76 7.68 11.75 -4.75
N PRO A 77 7.12 10.53 -4.84
CA PRO A 77 7.70 9.34 -4.21
C PRO A 77 9.16 9.13 -4.62
N HIS A 78 10.04 8.90 -3.64
CA HIS A 78 11.47 8.71 -3.84
C HIS A 78 11.96 7.49 -3.05
N THR A 79 12.98 6.79 -3.55
CA THR A 79 13.51 5.58 -2.91
C THR A 79 14.09 5.83 -1.52
N ASP A 80 14.56 7.04 -1.24
CA ASP A 80 15.03 7.42 0.10
C ASP A 80 13.94 7.40 1.16
N PHE A 81 12.65 7.50 0.79
CA PHE A 81 11.56 7.46 1.78
C PHE A 81 11.36 6.07 2.39
N ASN A 82 11.82 5.02 1.70
CA ASN A 82 11.81 3.65 2.20
C ASN A 82 13.02 2.87 1.64
N PRO A 83 14.23 3.08 2.19
CA PRO A 83 15.46 2.51 1.67
C PRO A 83 15.51 0.99 1.73
N VAL A 84 14.82 0.37 2.68
CA VAL A 84 14.75 -1.09 2.82
C VAL A 84 13.30 -1.53 2.75
N LEU A 85 12.93 -2.27 1.70
CA LEU A 85 11.63 -2.89 1.54
C LEU A 85 11.79 -4.41 1.45
N LEU A 86 11.08 -5.13 2.30
CA LEU A 86 11.00 -6.59 2.31
C LEU A 86 9.68 -7.02 1.71
N LYS A 87 9.70 -7.82 0.64
CA LYS A 87 8.49 -8.40 0.04
C LYS A 87 8.43 -9.89 0.35
N PRO A 88 7.53 -10.33 1.25
CA PRO A 88 7.39 -11.74 1.60
C PRO A 88 7.11 -12.61 0.36
N THR A 89 7.96 -13.59 0.09
CA THR A 89 7.77 -14.59 -0.98
C THR A 89 7.23 -15.91 -0.43
N SER A 90 7.43 -16.15 0.87
CA SER A 90 6.94 -17.30 1.61
C SER A 90 6.79 -16.93 3.09
N ASP A 91 6.40 -17.89 3.94
CA ASP A 91 6.33 -17.68 5.40
C ASP A 91 7.71 -17.48 6.05
N ARG A 92 8.79 -17.80 5.36
CA ARG A 92 10.17 -17.76 5.88
C ARG A 92 11.13 -16.93 5.03
N GLY A 93 10.72 -16.49 3.85
CA GLY A 93 11.58 -15.78 2.91
C GLY A 93 10.98 -14.50 2.40
N ALA A 94 11.85 -13.54 2.10
CA ALA A 94 11.48 -12.27 1.50
C ALA A 94 12.48 -11.83 0.43
N GLN A 95 11.99 -11.16 -0.59
CA GLN A 95 12.82 -10.41 -1.50
C GLN A 95 13.25 -9.11 -0.81
N VAL A 96 14.56 -8.89 -0.73
CA VAL A 96 15.16 -7.69 -0.14
C VAL A 96 15.38 -6.66 -1.24
N ILE A 97 14.79 -5.48 -1.05
CA ILE A 97 14.88 -4.33 -1.94
C ILE A 97 15.63 -3.23 -1.19
N ILE A 98 16.75 -2.77 -1.75
CA ILE A 98 17.57 -1.68 -1.21
C ILE A 98 17.58 -0.52 -2.20
N HIS A 99 17.25 0.69 -1.72
CA HIS A 99 17.12 1.89 -2.55
C HIS A 99 16.29 1.62 -3.82
N GLY A 100 15.12 1.00 -3.62
CA GLY A 100 14.15 0.69 -4.66
C GLY A 100 14.53 -0.42 -5.64
N LYS A 101 15.68 -1.09 -5.47
CA LYS A 101 16.17 -2.15 -6.36
C LYS A 101 16.21 -3.50 -5.65
N ALA A 102 15.62 -4.53 -6.26
CA ALA A 102 15.71 -5.90 -5.78
C ALA A 102 17.17 -6.35 -5.76
N ARG A 103 17.63 -6.91 -4.64
CA ARG A 103 19.01 -7.37 -4.45
C ARG A 103 19.09 -8.88 -4.32
N LEU A 104 18.40 -9.43 -3.33
CA LEU A 104 18.54 -10.83 -2.91
C LEU A 104 17.17 -11.37 -2.48
N ASN A 105 17.01 -12.69 -2.53
CA ASN A 105 15.97 -13.39 -1.82
C ASN A 105 16.62 -14.05 -0.60
N LEU A 106 16.22 -13.68 0.59
CA LEU A 106 16.79 -14.15 1.84
C LEU A 106 15.72 -14.79 2.72
N ASP A 107 16.10 -15.82 3.46
CA ASP A 107 15.32 -16.26 4.60
C ASP A 107 15.55 -15.33 5.82
N ALA A 108 14.77 -15.53 6.88
CA ALA A 108 14.83 -14.65 8.04
C ALA A 108 16.20 -14.65 8.75
N ARG A 109 16.95 -15.77 8.72
CA ARG A 109 18.28 -15.87 9.33
C ARG A 109 19.32 -15.13 8.49
N ALA A 110 19.36 -15.42 7.19
CA ALA A 110 20.28 -14.74 6.27
C ALA A 110 20.00 -13.24 6.21
N TYR A 111 18.73 -12.81 6.35
CA TYR A 111 18.42 -11.38 6.47
C TYR A 111 18.95 -10.77 7.78
N HIS A 112 18.91 -11.51 8.90
CA HIS A 112 19.50 -11.02 10.15
C HIS A 112 20.99 -10.69 9.99
N ASP A 113 21.75 -11.54 9.30
CA ASP A 113 23.16 -11.32 9.01
C ASP A 113 23.38 -10.17 8.00
N TYR A 114 22.38 -9.86 7.16
CA TYR A 114 22.41 -8.78 6.17
C TYR A 114 22.02 -7.40 6.75
N LYS A 115 21.40 -7.36 7.94
CA LYS A 115 20.92 -6.12 8.56
C LYS A 115 21.97 -5.00 8.67
N PRO A 116 23.27 -5.25 8.96
CA PRO A 116 24.27 -4.17 8.97
C PRO A 116 24.37 -3.44 7.62
N VAL A 117 24.37 -4.19 6.51
CA VAL A 117 24.41 -3.62 5.15
C VAL A 117 23.12 -2.84 4.85
N ALA A 118 21.97 -3.37 5.28
CA ALA A 118 20.69 -2.68 5.15
C ALA A 118 20.65 -1.39 5.99
N PHE A 119 21.29 -1.39 7.17
CA PHE A 119 21.34 -0.23 8.04
C PHE A 119 22.19 0.91 7.48
N ASP A 120 23.30 0.59 6.81
CA ASP A 120 24.10 1.61 6.11
C ASP A 120 23.25 2.32 5.04
N ALA A 121 22.47 1.58 4.25
CA ALA A 121 21.54 2.16 3.28
C ALA A 121 20.45 3.05 3.94
N VAL A 122 19.97 2.65 5.13
CA VAL A 122 19.04 3.46 5.93
C VAL A 122 19.67 4.79 6.32
N LEU A 123 20.90 4.76 6.86
CA LEU A 123 21.59 5.96 7.32
C LEU A 123 21.96 6.90 6.17
N GLU A 124 22.37 6.36 5.03
CA GLU A 124 22.64 7.14 3.81
C GLU A 124 21.40 7.89 3.32
N SER A 125 20.24 7.19 3.21
CA SER A 125 18.99 7.81 2.81
C SER A 125 18.54 8.87 3.81
N TYR A 126 18.61 8.58 5.09
CA TYR A 126 18.28 9.55 6.15
C TYR A 126 19.16 10.81 6.06
N ALA A 127 20.47 10.66 5.85
CA ALA A 127 21.38 11.81 5.71
C ALA A 127 21.01 12.68 4.50
N ARG A 128 20.63 12.08 3.35
CA ARG A 128 20.16 12.82 2.18
C ARG A 128 18.85 13.58 2.47
N LEU A 129 17.92 12.96 3.15
CA LEU A 129 16.65 13.60 3.53
C LEU A 129 16.86 14.75 4.49
N ARG A 130 17.71 14.58 5.50
CA ARG A 130 18.06 15.66 6.45
C ARG A 130 18.72 16.86 5.78
N ALA A 131 19.48 16.64 4.72
CA ALA A 131 20.09 17.72 3.95
C ALA A 131 19.09 18.42 3.01
N GLY A 132 18.08 17.69 2.52
CA GLY A 132 17.14 18.17 1.51
C GLY A 132 15.86 18.79 2.05
N TYR A 133 15.46 18.46 3.28
CA TYR A 133 14.17 18.81 3.87
C TYR A 133 14.31 19.50 5.23
N ASP A 134 13.36 20.38 5.56
CA ASP A 134 13.32 21.07 6.85
C ASP A 134 12.86 20.10 7.96
N THR A 135 12.01 19.15 7.59
CA THR A 135 11.36 18.20 8.50
C THR A 135 11.40 16.79 7.93
N VAL A 136 11.77 15.82 8.75
CA VAL A 136 11.67 14.39 8.41
C VAL A 136 10.78 13.71 9.44
N ILE A 137 9.65 13.13 9.00
CA ILE A 137 8.75 12.38 9.87
C ILE A 137 8.97 10.90 9.63
N VAL A 138 9.45 10.21 10.66
CA VAL A 138 9.88 8.83 10.57
C VAL A 138 8.78 7.90 11.07
N GLU A 139 8.54 6.82 10.34
CA GLU A 139 7.64 5.74 10.73
C GLU A 139 8.42 4.51 11.17
N GLY A 140 8.14 4.00 12.37
CA GLY A 140 8.66 2.72 12.84
C GLY A 140 7.93 1.51 12.23
N ALA A 141 8.49 0.33 12.37
CA ALA A 141 7.90 -0.92 11.88
C ALA A 141 7.42 -1.80 13.05
N GLY A 142 6.18 -2.28 12.99
CA GLY A 142 5.58 -3.10 14.05
C GLY A 142 5.56 -2.38 15.40
N SER A 143 6.20 -2.97 16.43
CA SER A 143 6.33 -2.44 17.78
C SER A 143 7.79 -2.45 18.23
N PRO A 144 8.28 -1.43 18.98
CA PRO A 144 9.61 -1.46 19.57
C PRO A 144 9.72 -2.46 20.74
N ALA A 145 8.61 -3.03 21.20
CA ALA A 145 8.55 -4.00 22.29
C ALA A 145 8.74 -5.46 21.82
N GLU A 146 9.04 -5.70 20.54
CA GLU A 146 9.34 -7.04 20.02
C GLU A 146 10.73 -7.50 20.47
N ILE A 147 10.82 -8.07 21.68
CA ILE A 147 12.07 -8.42 22.37
C ILE A 147 12.95 -9.35 21.52
N ASN A 148 12.35 -10.28 20.79
CA ASN A 148 13.02 -11.22 19.90
C ASN A 148 13.59 -10.60 18.63
N LEU A 149 13.24 -9.34 18.30
CA LEU A 149 13.69 -8.64 17.10
C LEU A 149 14.59 -7.43 17.41
N ARG A 150 14.90 -7.19 18.69
CA ARG A 150 15.65 -6.00 19.12
C ARG A 150 17.12 -6.04 18.71
N GLU A 151 17.72 -7.23 18.71
CA GLU A 151 19.10 -7.37 18.25
C GLU A 151 19.22 -7.02 16.76
N GLY A 152 20.08 -6.04 16.46
CA GLY A 152 20.23 -5.51 15.10
C GLY A 152 18.96 -4.80 14.58
N ASP A 153 18.17 -4.16 15.44
CA ASP A 153 17.03 -3.35 15.02
C ASP A 153 17.47 -2.15 14.19
N ILE A 154 16.97 -2.06 12.96
CA ILE A 154 17.23 -0.96 12.02
C ILE A 154 15.99 -0.11 11.76
N ALA A 155 14.86 -0.45 12.37
CA ALA A 155 13.54 0.07 12.01
C ALA A 155 12.85 0.88 13.11
N ASN A 156 13.24 0.68 14.38
CA ASN A 156 12.62 1.31 15.53
C ASN A 156 13.66 2.00 16.42
N MET A 157 13.88 1.48 17.65
CA MET A 157 14.76 2.13 18.61
C MET A 157 16.23 2.08 18.20
N GLY A 158 16.67 1.03 17.50
CA GLY A 158 18.05 0.96 16.98
C GLY A 158 18.34 2.10 15.98
N PHE A 159 17.39 2.44 15.11
CA PHE A 159 17.49 3.63 14.27
C PHE A 159 17.42 4.92 15.13
N ALA A 160 16.42 5.03 15.99
CA ALA A 160 16.21 6.24 16.79
C ALA A 160 17.43 6.59 17.66
N GLU A 161 18.09 5.59 18.28
CA GLU A 161 19.31 5.79 19.05
C GLU A 161 20.50 6.23 18.20
N ARG A 162 20.62 5.61 17.00
CA ARG A 162 21.76 5.89 16.09
C ARG A 162 21.80 7.32 15.59
N VAL A 163 20.62 7.95 15.41
CA VAL A 163 20.48 9.31 14.85
C VAL A 163 19.97 10.34 15.86
N ASP A 164 19.92 9.98 17.15
CA ASP A 164 19.39 10.81 18.24
C ASP A 164 17.96 11.34 17.98
N CYS A 165 17.10 10.49 17.44
CA CYS A 165 15.73 10.85 17.05
C CYS A 165 14.76 10.72 18.23
N PRO A 166 13.97 11.75 18.58
CA PRO A 166 12.86 11.64 19.52
C PRO A 166 11.73 10.76 18.98
N VAL A 167 11.02 10.10 19.88
CA VAL A 167 9.97 9.13 19.57
C VAL A 167 8.66 9.51 20.22
N VAL A 168 7.55 9.39 19.47
CA VAL A 168 6.18 9.42 19.99
C VAL A 168 5.57 8.04 19.77
N LEU A 169 4.97 7.47 20.83
CA LEU A 169 4.26 6.20 20.75
C LEU A 169 2.79 6.44 20.42
N VAL A 170 2.27 5.77 19.42
CA VAL A 170 0.84 5.71 19.11
C VAL A 170 0.26 4.36 19.53
N ALA A 171 -0.91 4.39 20.17
CA ALA A 171 -1.63 3.20 20.59
C ALA A 171 -3.11 3.27 20.18
N ASP A 172 -3.64 2.12 19.75
CA ASP A 172 -5.04 1.94 19.37
C ASP A 172 -5.87 1.63 20.61
N ILE A 173 -6.90 2.45 20.89
CA ILE A 173 -7.82 2.23 22.01
C ILE A 173 -9.04 1.39 21.63
N ASP A 174 -9.40 1.32 20.35
CA ASP A 174 -10.62 0.64 19.87
C ASP A 174 -10.60 -0.87 20.16
N ARG A 175 -9.40 -1.46 20.22
CA ARG A 175 -9.21 -2.89 20.55
C ARG A 175 -9.13 -3.18 22.05
N GLY A 176 -9.15 -2.15 22.89
CA GLY A 176 -8.98 -2.27 24.34
C GLY A 176 -7.51 -2.41 24.77
N GLY A 177 -7.23 -2.24 26.07
CA GLY A 177 -5.92 -2.44 26.66
C GLY A 177 -4.89 -1.33 26.38
N VAL A 178 -5.27 -0.16 25.90
CA VAL A 178 -4.37 0.92 25.46
C VAL A 178 -3.34 1.32 26.52
N PHE A 179 -3.76 1.44 27.78
CA PHE A 179 -2.87 1.80 28.89
C PHE A 179 -1.84 0.71 29.17
N ALA A 180 -2.24 -0.56 29.15
CA ALA A 180 -1.34 -1.71 29.30
C ALA A 180 -0.33 -1.76 28.14
N HIS A 181 -0.76 -1.50 26.91
CA HIS A 181 0.11 -1.45 25.75
C HIS A 181 1.17 -0.34 25.88
N LEU A 182 0.79 0.86 26.30
CA LEU A 182 1.72 1.99 26.45
C LEU A 182 2.73 1.73 27.58
N VAL A 183 2.25 1.37 28.78
CA VAL A 183 3.11 1.09 29.93
C VAL A 183 3.98 -0.14 29.67
N GLY A 184 3.41 -1.21 29.13
CA GLY A 184 4.13 -2.43 28.77
C GLY A 184 5.21 -2.20 27.71
N THR A 185 4.92 -1.39 26.70
CA THR A 185 5.93 -1.01 25.70
C THR A 185 7.11 -0.29 26.36
N LEU A 186 6.85 0.72 27.21
CA LEU A 186 7.92 1.40 27.95
C LEU A 186 8.73 0.46 28.85
N ALA A 187 8.07 -0.51 29.50
CA ALA A 187 8.73 -1.49 30.36
C ALA A 187 9.68 -2.43 29.59
N CYS A 188 9.43 -2.65 28.31
CA CYS A 188 10.29 -3.45 27.42
C CYS A 188 11.50 -2.68 26.89
N LEU A 189 11.55 -1.35 27.05
CA LEU A 189 12.63 -0.50 26.54
C LEU A 189 13.75 -0.33 27.57
N SER A 190 14.99 -0.14 27.11
CA SER A 190 16.11 0.28 27.96
C SER A 190 15.88 1.71 28.48
N ASP A 191 16.69 2.13 29.47
CA ASP A 191 16.58 3.48 30.02
C ASP A 191 16.85 4.56 28.96
N SER A 192 17.84 4.34 28.09
CA SER A 192 18.17 5.24 26.97
C SER A 192 17.02 5.37 25.99
N GLU A 193 16.44 4.26 25.55
CA GLU A 193 15.30 4.23 24.64
C GLU A 193 14.05 4.86 25.25
N ARG A 194 13.80 4.57 26.53
CA ARG A 194 12.68 5.14 27.29
C ARG A 194 12.78 6.66 27.41
N ALA A 195 14.00 7.18 27.58
CA ALA A 195 14.25 8.62 27.62
C ALA A 195 13.96 9.31 26.26
N ARG A 196 14.10 8.57 25.13
CA ARG A 196 13.77 9.07 23.78
C ARG A 196 12.27 9.17 23.54
N VAL A 197 11.46 8.36 24.20
CA VAL A 197 9.99 8.47 24.11
C VAL A 197 9.55 9.77 24.75
N ARG A 198 9.03 10.70 23.97
CA ARG A 198 8.64 12.05 24.39
C ARG A 198 7.21 12.12 24.87
N GLY A 199 6.34 11.25 24.41
CA GLY A 199 4.94 11.19 24.80
C GLY A 199 4.15 10.23 23.97
N PHE A 200 2.83 10.36 24.06
CA PHE A 200 1.88 9.43 23.49
C PHE A 200 0.83 10.11 22.61
N VAL A 201 0.31 9.38 21.62
CA VAL A 201 -0.94 9.68 20.93
C VAL A 201 -1.85 8.47 21.10
N ILE A 202 -3.08 8.69 21.55
CA ILE A 202 -4.11 7.66 21.61
C ILE A 202 -4.96 7.79 20.33
N ASN A 203 -5.12 6.69 19.60
CA ASN A 203 -5.79 6.66 18.30
C ASN A 203 -7.08 5.88 18.35
N ARG A 204 -8.01 6.20 17.43
CA ARG A 204 -9.28 5.49 17.23
C ARG A 204 -10.21 5.54 18.43
N PHE A 205 -10.24 6.65 19.14
CA PHE A 205 -11.14 6.81 20.27
C PHE A 205 -12.61 6.93 19.83
N ARG A 206 -13.48 6.27 20.56
CA ARG A 206 -14.94 6.38 20.44
C ARG A 206 -15.54 6.61 21.82
N GLY A 207 -16.38 7.61 21.96
CA GLY A 207 -17.08 7.88 23.20
C GLY A 207 -16.88 9.29 23.71
N ASP A 208 -17.21 9.48 25.00
CA ASP A 208 -17.04 10.75 25.69
C ASP A 208 -15.60 10.87 26.24
N ILE A 209 -14.90 11.90 25.84
CA ILE A 209 -13.51 12.16 26.25
C ILE A 209 -13.40 12.37 27.77
N LEU A 210 -14.42 12.91 28.42
CA LEU A 210 -14.44 13.15 29.87
C LEU A 210 -14.32 11.84 30.65
N LEU A 211 -14.77 10.72 30.09
CA LEU A 211 -14.63 9.40 30.71
C LEU A 211 -13.19 8.85 30.57
N LEU A 212 -12.43 9.34 29.62
CA LEU A 212 -11.05 8.92 29.38
C LEU A 212 -10.04 9.75 30.20
N GLU A 213 -10.34 11.01 30.49
CA GLU A 213 -9.44 11.96 31.17
C GLU A 213 -8.79 11.41 32.45
N PRO A 214 -9.50 10.74 33.39
CA PRO A 214 -8.86 10.16 34.56
C PRO A 214 -7.80 9.10 34.22
N GLY A 215 -8.00 8.37 33.12
CA GLY A 215 -7.02 7.41 32.60
C GLY A 215 -5.80 8.10 32.00
N LEU A 216 -5.98 9.24 31.32
CA LEU A 216 -4.88 10.05 30.78
C LEU A 216 -4.03 10.62 31.92
N ASP A 217 -4.66 11.10 33.00
CA ASP A 217 -3.97 11.61 34.15
C ASP A 217 -3.18 10.51 34.90
N TRP A 218 -3.78 9.33 35.04
CA TRP A 218 -3.11 8.14 35.54
C TRP A 218 -1.89 7.79 34.69
N LEU A 219 -2.02 7.78 33.36
CA LEU A 219 -0.92 7.46 32.45
C LEU A 219 0.23 8.46 32.59
N ARG A 220 -0.08 9.78 32.65
CA ARG A 220 0.92 10.84 32.88
C ARG A 220 1.64 10.65 34.21
N ALA A 221 0.89 10.37 35.30
CA ALA A 221 1.46 10.13 36.62
C ALA A 221 2.35 8.87 36.65
N GLN A 222 1.92 7.80 36.00
CA GLN A 222 2.64 6.52 35.94
C GLN A 222 3.92 6.59 35.12
N THR A 223 3.94 7.37 34.02
CA THR A 223 5.05 7.35 33.05
C THR A 223 5.91 8.61 33.06
N GLY A 224 5.43 9.70 33.67
CA GLY A 224 6.06 11.02 33.59
C GLY A 224 6.05 11.64 32.18
N LYS A 225 5.22 11.12 31.25
CA LYS A 225 5.21 11.54 29.84
C LYS A 225 3.85 12.13 29.44
N PRO A 226 3.82 13.18 28.60
CA PRO A 226 2.57 13.78 28.13
C PRO A 226 1.82 12.87 27.17
N VAL A 227 0.50 13.08 27.08
CA VAL A 227 -0.34 12.64 25.98
C VAL A 227 -0.58 13.85 25.09
N PHE A 228 -0.06 13.82 23.86
CA PHE A 228 -0.17 14.90 22.88
C PHE A 228 -1.57 15.03 22.29
N GLY A 229 -2.40 14.00 22.44
CA GLY A 229 -3.79 14.07 22.01
C GLY A 229 -4.45 12.70 21.90
N VAL A 230 -5.76 12.75 21.72
CA VAL A 230 -6.65 11.60 21.53
C VAL A 230 -7.39 11.78 20.23
N LEU A 231 -7.04 10.97 19.23
CA LEU A 231 -7.63 11.04 17.90
C LEU A 231 -8.92 10.24 17.83
N PRO A 232 -10.01 10.80 17.33
CA PRO A 232 -11.26 10.09 17.17
C PRO A 232 -11.16 9.00 16.10
N TYR A 233 -12.06 8.03 16.15
CA TYR A 233 -12.21 7.03 15.10
C TYR A 233 -12.81 7.68 13.85
N LEU A 234 -12.01 7.77 12.80
CA LEU A 234 -12.43 8.37 11.53
C LEU A 234 -13.03 7.31 10.60
N HIS A 235 -14.34 7.41 10.39
CA HIS A 235 -15.05 6.56 9.42
C HIS A 235 -14.89 7.10 7.99
N GLY A 236 -14.85 6.20 7.00
CA GLY A 236 -14.90 6.55 5.59
C GLY A 236 -13.68 7.34 5.08
N LEU A 237 -12.50 7.16 5.69
CA LEU A 237 -11.26 7.63 5.09
C LEU A 237 -10.90 6.71 3.90
N LEU A 238 -10.69 7.32 2.75
CA LEU A 238 -10.22 6.65 1.55
C LEU A 238 -8.70 6.88 1.44
N LEU A 239 -7.94 6.09 2.19
CA LEU A 239 -6.48 6.11 2.22
C LEU A 239 -5.95 4.73 1.88
N ASP A 240 -4.85 4.70 1.13
CA ASP A 240 -4.20 3.46 0.72
C ASP A 240 -3.81 2.63 1.96
N ALA A 241 -4.30 1.39 2.05
CA ALA A 241 -3.93 0.47 3.12
C ALA A 241 -2.54 -0.13 2.86
N GLU A 242 -1.77 -0.40 3.92
CA GLU A 242 -0.43 -0.97 3.77
C GLU A 242 -0.48 -2.40 3.26
N ASP A 243 -1.08 -3.35 3.99
CA ASP A 243 -1.12 -4.76 3.60
C ASP A 243 -2.41 -5.49 3.97
N MET A 244 -3.21 -4.97 4.88
CA MET A 244 -4.47 -5.63 5.21
C MET A 244 -5.53 -5.38 4.15
N LEU A 245 -6.04 -6.48 3.58
CA LEU A 245 -7.29 -6.40 2.84
C LEU A 245 -8.35 -5.81 3.76
N PRO A 246 -8.99 -4.70 3.33
CA PRO A 246 -10.01 -4.07 4.14
C PRO A 246 -11.08 -5.09 4.54
N ALA A 247 -11.54 -5.02 5.80
CA ALA A 247 -12.68 -5.81 6.22
C ALA A 247 -13.83 -5.57 5.22
N GLN A 248 -14.58 -6.63 4.89
CA GLN A 248 -15.70 -6.57 3.95
C GLN A 248 -16.71 -5.50 4.43
N ALA A 249 -16.48 -4.25 4.05
CA ALA A 249 -17.57 -3.33 3.89
C ALA A 249 -18.20 -3.70 2.53
N ARG A 250 -19.35 -4.38 2.54
CA ARG A 250 -20.24 -4.33 1.39
C ARG A 250 -20.38 -2.84 1.09
N SER A 251 -19.89 -2.38 -0.03
CA SER A 251 -20.32 -1.11 -0.57
C SER A 251 -21.83 -1.24 -0.63
N ALA A 252 -22.53 -0.48 0.21
CA ALA A 252 -23.98 -0.40 0.11
C ALA A 252 -24.22 0.37 -1.19
N ALA A 253 -24.30 -0.37 -2.31
CA ALA A 253 -24.75 0.21 -3.56
C ALA A 253 -26.06 0.92 -3.22
N ALA A 254 -26.10 2.23 -3.45
CA ALA A 254 -27.28 3.01 -3.24
C ALA A 254 -28.41 2.34 -4.05
N ARG A 255 -29.47 1.86 -3.38
CA ARG A 255 -30.64 1.28 -4.02
C ARG A 255 -31.35 2.41 -4.76
N GLY A 256 -30.90 2.68 -5.99
CA GLY A 256 -31.53 3.57 -6.94
C GLY A 256 -31.84 2.80 -8.22
N ASP A 257 -32.63 3.37 -9.13
CA ASP A 257 -32.96 2.79 -10.46
C ASP A 257 -31.74 2.62 -11.39
N ALA A 258 -30.54 3.06 -10.99
CA ALA A 258 -29.29 2.82 -11.70
C ALA A 258 -28.76 1.41 -11.39
N GLY A 259 -28.41 0.65 -12.41
CA GLY A 259 -27.86 -0.70 -12.29
C GLY A 259 -26.67 -0.77 -11.33
N VAL A 260 -26.46 -1.94 -10.73
CA VAL A 260 -25.34 -2.24 -9.84
C VAL A 260 -24.47 -3.31 -10.48
N LEU A 261 -23.18 -3.07 -10.59
CA LEU A 261 -22.20 -4.05 -11.08
C LEU A 261 -21.58 -4.82 -9.93
N ARG A 262 -21.64 -6.14 -9.96
CA ARG A 262 -21.04 -7.03 -8.96
C ARG A 262 -19.61 -7.40 -9.39
N VAL A 263 -18.64 -6.99 -8.61
CA VAL A 263 -17.22 -7.27 -8.85
C VAL A 263 -16.69 -8.22 -7.79
N VAL A 264 -16.08 -9.33 -8.20
CA VAL A 264 -15.47 -10.32 -7.30
C VAL A 264 -14.00 -10.49 -7.62
N VAL A 265 -13.18 -10.39 -6.58
CA VAL A 265 -11.73 -10.54 -6.61
C VAL A 265 -11.32 -11.65 -5.64
N PRO A 266 -10.62 -12.71 -6.07
CA PRO A 266 -10.07 -13.70 -5.14
C PRO A 266 -8.99 -13.06 -4.26
N ALA A 267 -9.12 -13.21 -2.94
CA ALA A 267 -8.13 -12.78 -1.97
C ALA A 267 -6.95 -13.78 -1.96
N LEU A 268 -6.09 -13.70 -2.98
CA LEU A 268 -4.94 -14.60 -3.13
C LEU A 268 -4.04 -14.55 -1.89
N PRO A 269 -3.42 -15.66 -1.47
CA PRO A 269 -2.52 -15.69 -0.31
C PRO A 269 -1.36 -14.70 -0.39
N ARG A 270 -0.90 -14.39 -1.60
CA ARG A 270 0.17 -13.40 -1.87
C ARG A 270 -0.32 -12.27 -2.80
N ILE A 271 -1.59 -11.88 -2.65
CA ILE A 271 -2.13 -10.73 -3.37
C ILE A 271 -1.22 -9.52 -3.19
N SER A 272 -0.96 -8.80 -4.27
CA SER A 272 -0.14 -7.59 -4.25
C SER A 272 -0.87 -6.45 -4.95
N ASN A 273 -0.58 -5.23 -4.51
CA ASN A 273 -1.18 -3.99 -5.06
C ASN A 273 -2.72 -4.01 -5.07
N HIS A 274 -3.32 -4.54 -4.00
CA HIS A 274 -4.79 -4.60 -3.86
C HIS A 274 -5.44 -3.20 -3.84
N THR A 275 -4.67 -2.15 -3.69
CA THR A 275 -5.12 -0.74 -3.83
C THR A 275 -5.61 -0.42 -5.25
N ASP A 276 -5.28 -1.24 -6.25
CA ASP A 276 -5.88 -1.15 -7.60
C ASP A 276 -7.42 -1.15 -7.57
N PHE A 277 -8.02 -1.74 -6.54
CA PHE A 277 -9.47 -1.90 -6.42
C PHE A 277 -10.14 -0.86 -5.53
N ASP A 278 -9.39 0.07 -4.93
CA ASP A 278 -9.96 1.11 -4.07
C ASP A 278 -10.92 2.04 -4.82
N PRO A 279 -10.68 2.42 -6.10
CA PRO A 279 -11.68 3.16 -6.87
C PRO A 279 -12.99 2.38 -7.06
N LEU A 280 -12.93 1.06 -7.30
CA LEU A 280 -14.13 0.22 -7.43
C LEU A 280 -14.89 0.09 -6.12
N ARG A 281 -14.17 0.01 -4.98
CA ARG A 281 -14.75 -0.06 -3.65
C ARG A 281 -15.41 1.25 -3.21
N ALA A 282 -14.90 2.37 -3.71
CA ALA A 282 -15.48 3.70 -3.47
C ALA A 282 -16.63 4.02 -4.42
N HIS A 283 -16.84 3.24 -5.50
CA HIS A 283 -17.81 3.53 -6.53
C HIS A 283 -19.25 3.22 -6.06
N PRO A 284 -20.22 4.17 -6.15
CA PRO A 284 -21.54 4.02 -5.60
C PRO A 284 -22.41 2.94 -6.29
N GLN A 285 -22.07 2.56 -7.52
CA GLN A 285 -22.78 1.58 -8.33
C GLN A 285 -22.04 0.24 -8.42
N VAL A 286 -21.00 -0.01 -7.61
CA VAL A 286 -20.24 -1.25 -7.57
C VAL A 286 -20.45 -1.97 -6.25
N GLU A 287 -20.93 -3.21 -6.32
CA GLU A 287 -20.88 -4.14 -5.19
C GLU A 287 -19.60 -4.94 -5.27
N PHE A 288 -18.60 -4.56 -4.46
CA PHE A 288 -17.27 -5.13 -4.49
C PHE A 288 -17.08 -6.20 -3.41
N THR A 289 -16.52 -7.36 -3.77
CA THR A 289 -16.25 -8.46 -2.83
C THR A 289 -14.86 -9.04 -3.01
N TYR A 290 -14.06 -9.05 -1.93
CA TYR A 290 -12.91 -9.95 -1.84
C TYR A 290 -13.41 -11.34 -1.41
N TRP A 291 -13.28 -12.32 -2.31
CA TRP A 291 -13.61 -13.70 -1.97
C TRP A 291 -12.45 -14.37 -1.22
N LYS A 292 -12.74 -14.88 -0.03
CA LYS A 292 -11.77 -15.58 0.82
C LYS A 292 -11.99 -17.09 0.87
N SER A 293 -13.23 -17.52 0.94
CA SER A 293 -13.59 -18.93 1.06
C SER A 293 -15.11 -19.12 0.85
N GLY A 294 -15.55 -20.36 0.70
CA GLY A 294 -16.95 -20.72 0.49
C GLY A 294 -17.39 -20.62 -0.97
N PRO A 295 -18.70 -20.67 -1.26
CA PRO A 295 -19.19 -20.50 -2.62
C PRO A 295 -18.80 -19.13 -3.17
N VAL A 296 -18.33 -19.09 -4.43
CA VAL A 296 -18.06 -17.81 -5.12
C VAL A 296 -19.42 -17.16 -5.42
N PRO A 297 -19.63 -15.90 -4.99
CA PRO A 297 -20.87 -15.19 -5.25
C PRO A 297 -21.05 -14.92 -6.75
N ASP A 298 -22.30 -14.67 -7.15
CA ASP A 298 -22.58 -14.22 -8.51
C ASP A 298 -21.86 -12.89 -8.78
N ALA A 299 -21.27 -12.79 -9.96
CA ALA A 299 -20.51 -11.64 -10.40
C ALA A 299 -20.86 -11.26 -11.84
N ASP A 300 -20.70 -10.00 -12.16
CA ASP A 300 -20.75 -9.47 -13.52
C ASP A 300 -19.31 -9.31 -14.06
N LEU A 301 -18.37 -9.01 -13.17
CA LEU A 301 -16.95 -8.89 -13.44
C LEU A 301 -16.12 -9.69 -12.40
N LEU A 302 -15.27 -10.59 -12.90
CA LEU A 302 -14.22 -11.24 -12.11
C LEU A 302 -12.88 -10.56 -12.38
N ILE A 303 -12.10 -10.27 -11.32
CA ILE A 303 -10.76 -9.70 -11.50
C ILE A 303 -9.73 -10.61 -10.82
N LEU A 304 -8.79 -11.13 -11.59
CA LEU A 304 -7.60 -11.81 -11.09
C LEU A 304 -6.54 -10.75 -10.75
N PRO A 305 -6.20 -10.59 -9.47
CA PRO A 305 -5.33 -9.51 -9.02
C PRO A 305 -3.85 -9.81 -9.25
N GLY A 306 -2.99 -8.81 -8.97
CA GLY A 306 -1.56 -9.00 -8.87
C GLY A 306 -1.18 -10.00 -7.76
N SER A 307 -0.10 -10.72 -7.97
CA SER A 307 0.44 -11.69 -7.04
C SER A 307 1.95 -11.59 -6.95
N LYS A 308 2.51 -11.79 -5.75
CA LYS A 308 3.96 -11.90 -5.52
C LYS A 308 4.48 -13.34 -5.65
N SER A 309 3.60 -14.33 -5.79
CA SER A 309 3.95 -15.74 -6.00
C SER A 309 2.93 -16.39 -6.93
N VAL A 310 3.04 -16.06 -8.21
CA VAL A 310 1.99 -16.33 -9.21
C VAL A 310 1.68 -17.82 -9.34
N GLN A 311 2.70 -18.67 -9.40
CA GLN A 311 2.50 -20.13 -9.52
C GLN A 311 1.76 -20.70 -8.30
N ARG A 312 2.15 -20.31 -7.08
CA ARG A 312 1.51 -20.81 -5.85
C ARG A 312 0.07 -20.30 -5.70
N ASP A 313 -0.16 -19.05 -6.05
CA ASP A 313 -1.49 -18.45 -5.99
C ASP A 313 -2.41 -19.05 -7.07
N LEU A 314 -1.88 -19.39 -8.25
CA LEU A 314 -2.63 -20.11 -9.27
C LEU A 314 -2.98 -21.54 -8.83
N ALA A 315 -2.05 -22.26 -8.16
CA ALA A 315 -2.35 -23.56 -7.58
C ALA A 315 -3.47 -23.45 -6.55
N TRP A 316 -3.38 -22.46 -5.64
CA TRP A 316 -4.44 -22.19 -4.65
C TRP A 316 -5.79 -21.88 -5.29
N LEU A 317 -5.82 -21.08 -6.38
CA LEU A 317 -7.05 -20.80 -7.14
C LEU A 317 -7.68 -22.07 -7.69
N ARG A 318 -6.86 -22.99 -8.23
CA ARG A 318 -7.32 -24.27 -8.77
C ARG A 318 -7.89 -25.16 -7.69
N ASP A 319 -7.18 -25.29 -6.57
CA ASP A 319 -7.63 -26.07 -5.42
C ASP A 319 -8.97 -25.55 -4.87
N ALA A 320 -9.19 -24.23 -4.98
CA ALA A 320 -10.45 -23.58 -4.62
C ALA A 320 -11.53 -23.66 -5.72
N GLY A 321 -11.27 -24.33 -6.85
CA GLY A 321 -12.25 -24.57 -7.93
C GLY A 321 -12.49 -23.40 -8.88
N TRP A 322 -11.63 -22.39 -8.88
CA TRP A 322 -11.81 -21.18 -9.69
C TRP A 322 -11.73 -21.42 -11.20
N ASP A 323 -11.04 -22.46 -11.68
CA ASP A 323 -11.04 -22.83 -13.11
C ASP A 323 -12.48 -23.02 -13.62
N ALA A 324 -13.27 -23.79 -12.88
CA ALA A 324 -14.67 -24.05 -13.25
C ALA A 324 -15.54 -22.79 -13.15
N VAL A 325 -15.31 -21.97 -12.12
CA VAL A 325 -16.03 -20.71 -11.90
C VAL A 325 -15.78 -19.74 -13.06
N ILE A 326 -14.52 -19.49 -13.42
CA ILE A 326 -14.15 -18.56 -14.50
C ILE A 326 -14.72 -19.05 -15.84
N ARG A 327 -14.56 -20.34 -16.19
CA ARG A 327 -15.09 -20.89 -17.44
C ARG A 327 -16.61 -20.82 -17.50
N ARG A 328 -17.29 -21.09 -16.38
CA ARG A 328 -18.75 -20.93 -16.28
C ARG A 328 -19.14 -19.47 -16.47
N HIS A 329 -18.47 -18.54 -15.79
CA HIS A 329 -18.72 -17.09 -15.87
C HIS A 329 -18.61 -16.58 -17.32
N LEU A 330 -17.52 -16.90 -18.01
CA LEU A 330 -17.31 -16.56 -19.42
C LEU A 330 -18.39 -17.16 -20.35
N ARG A 331 -18.79 -18.42 -20.10
CA ARG A 331 -19.85 -19.07 -20.90
C ARG A 331 -21.18 -18.34 -20.86
N TYR A 332 -21.48 -17.66 -19.75
CA TYR A 332 -22.70 -16.87 -19.60
C TYR A 332 -22.52 -15.39 -19.94
N GLY A 333 -21.44 -15.02 -20.62
CA GLY A 333 -21.18 -13.65 -21.08
C GLY A 333 -20.54 -12.72 -20.06
N GLY A 334 -20.13 -13.24 -18.91
CA GLY A 334 -19.42 -12.47 -17.89
C GLY A 334 -18.06 -11.98 -18.36
N LYS A 335 -17.50 -11.00 -17.65
CA LYS A 335 -16.23 -10.36 -18.00
C LYS A 335 -15.13 -10.73 -17.00
N VAL A 336 -13.90 -10.83 -17.50
CA VAL A 336 -12.71 -11.14 -16.68
C VAL A 336 -11.61 -10.13 -16.96
N ILE A 337 -11.03 -9.56 -15.90
CA ILE A 337 -9.80 -8.75 -15.98
C ILE A 337 -8.68 -9.50 -15.27
N GLY A 338 -7.49 -9.57 -15.87
CA GLY A 338 -6.26 -10.04 -15.24
C GLY A 338 -5.25 -8.91 -15.13
N ILE A 339 -4.79 -8.61 -13.90
CA ILE A 339 -3.81 -7.54 -13.65
C ILE A 339 -2.49 -8.17 -13.19
N CYS A 340 -1.38 -7.86 -13.86
CA CYS A 340 -0.02 -8.26 -13.53
C CYS A 340 0.08 -9.81 -13.36
N GLY A 341 0.22 -10.32 -12.13
CA GLY A 341 0.17 -11.77 -11.87
C GLY A 341 -1.12 -12.43 -12.37
N GLY A 342 -2.25 -11.74 -12.26
CA GLY A 342 -3.54 -12.20 -12.79
C GLY A 342 -3.54 -12.31 -14.31
N MET A 343 -2.90 -11.39 -15.04
CA MET A 343 -2.66 -11.53 -16.46
C MET A 343 -1.85 -12.80 -16.75
N GLN A 344 -0.74 -13.00 -16.05
CA GLN A 344 0.12 -14.18 -16.23
C GLN A 344 -0.64 -15.50 -16.04
N MET A 345 -1.56 -15.55 -15.05
CA MET A 345 -2.40 -16.72 -14.79
C MET A 345 -3.33 -17.08 -15.98
N LEU A 346 -3.75 -16.08 -16.77
CA LEU A 346 -4.66 -16.28 -17.92
C LEU A 346 -4.00 -16.96 -19.11
N GLY A 347 -2.67 -16.97 -19.21
CA GLY A 347 -1.89 -17.58 -20.28
C GLY A 347 -1.90 -19.10 -20.28
N ARG A 348 -1.13 -19.70 -21.20
CA ARG A 348 -0.98 -21.16 -21.35
C ARG A 348 0.00 -21.74 -20.35
N THR A 349 1.15 -21.07 -20.18
CA THR A 349 2.23 -21.53 -19.28
C THR A 349 2.79 -20.39 -18.44
N LEU A 350 3.25 -20.76 -17.26
CA LEU A 350 3.98 -19.94 -16.32
C LEU A 350 5.30 -20.61 -16.01
N ASP A 351 6.41 -20.04 -16.51
CA ASP A 351 7.75 -20.59 -16.35
C ASP A 351 8.56 -19.74 -15.35
N ASP A 352 9.08 -20.37 -14.31
CA ASP A 352 10.05 -19.79 -13.38
C ASP A 352 11.33 -20.67 -13.37
N PRO A 353 12.14 -20.62 -14.44
CA PRO A 353 13.30 -21.51 -14.59
C PRO A 353 14.38 -21.23 -13.55
N LEU A 354 14.39 -20.07 -12.93
CA LEU A 354 15.40 -19.65 -11.96
C LEU A 354 14.91 -19.69 -10.50
N GLY A 355 13.61 -20.00 -10.27
CA GLY A 355 13.04 -19.99 -8.93
C GLY A 355 12.97 -18.60 -8.31
N LEU A 356 12.64 -17.59 -9.10
CA LEU A 356 12.59 -16.19 -8.65
C LEU A 356 11.46 -15.92 -7.65
N GLU A 357 10.37 -16.67 -7.74
CA GLU A 357 9.20 -16.56 -6.85
C GLU A 357 8.94 -17.84 -6.05
N GLY A 358 9.73 -18.88 -6.25
CA GLY A 358 9.56 -20.16 -5.57
C GLY A 358 10.59 -21.20 -5.97
N ALA A 359 10.19 -22.48 -6.05
CA ALA A 359 11.04 -23.51 -6.64
C ALA A 359 11.08 -23.34 -8.17
N PRO A 360 12.24 -23.57 -8.83
CA PRO A 360 12.30 -23.55 -10.29
C PRO A 360 11.31 -24.53 -10.90
N GLY A 361 10.61 -24.13 -11.93
CA GLY A 361 9.65 -25.00 -12.61
C GLY A 361 8.73 -24.27 -13.58
N SER A 362 7.94 -25.08 -14.29
CA SER A 362 6.89 -24.65 -15.20
C SER A 362 5.56 -25.20 -14.73
N MET A 363 4.49 -24.41 -14.87
CA MET A 363 3.14 -24.92 -14.63
C MET A 363 2.16 -24.41 -15.72
N PRO A 364 1.11 -25.18 -16.04
CA PRO A 364 0.07 -24.71 -16.93
C PRO A 364 -0.66 -23.50 -16.33
N GLY A 365 -0.92 -22.48 -17.13
CA GLY A 365 -1.85 -21.40 -16.84
C GLY A 365 -3.32 -21.80 -17.01
N LEU A 366 -4.25 -20.86 -16.94
CA LEU A 366 -5.67 -21.10 -17.18
C LEU A 366 -6.00 -21.37 -18.66
N ALA A 367 -5.06 -21.08 -19.55
CA ALA A 367 -5.15 -21.25 -21.00
C ALA A 367 -6.40 -20.57 -21.61
N LEU A 368 -6.67 -19.34 -21.16
CA LEU A 368 -7.77 -18.49 -21.65
C LEU A 368 -7.29 -17.48 -22.68
N LEU A 369 -5.99 -17.16 -22.68
CA LEU A 369 -5.32 -16.32 -23.66
C LEU A 369 -4.10 -17.04 -24.23
N ASP A 370 -3.86 -16.88 -25.55
CA ASP A 370 -2.78 -17.56 -26.28
C ASP A 370 -1.45 -16.83 -26.11
N PHE A 371 -0.87 -16.94 -24.92
CA PHE A 371 0.49 -16.49 -24.58
C PHE A 371 1.12 -17.34 -23.47
N ASP A 372 2.43 -17.29 -23.38
CA ASP A 372 3.24 -17.89 -22.34
C ASP A 372 4.00 -16.79 -21.58
N THR A 373 4.23 -16.99 -20.30
CA THR A 373 5.00 -16.06 -19.46
C THR A 373 6.19 -16.77 -18.85
N THR A 374 7.38 -16.17 -19.00
CA THR A 374 8.62 -16.62 -18.33
C THR A 374 9.08 -15.53 -17.38
N LEU A 375 9.35 -15.88 -16.11
CA LEU A 375 9.93 -14.96 -15.15
C LEU A 375 11.41 -14.70 -15.47
N ARG A 376 11.82 -13.43 -15.40
CA ARG A 376 13.17 -12.95 -15.66
C ARG A 376 13.74 -12.22 -14.43
N PRO A 377 15.07 -12.23 -14.22
CA PRO A 377 15.68 -11.49 -13.10
C PRO A 377 15.45 -9.98 -13.17
N ASP A 378 15.38 -9.44 -14.38
CA ASP A 378 15.18 -8.02 -14.60
C ASP A 378 13.74 -7.64 -14.30
N LYS A 379 13.58 -6.76 -13.30
CA LYS A 379 12.28 -6.27 -12.87
C LYS A 379 11.91 -5.00 -13.63
N THR A 380 10.75 -4.99 -14.26
CA THR A 380 10.18 -3.77 -14.84
C THR A 380 9.59 -2.93 -13.71
N LEU A 381 10.03 -1.68 -13.60
CA LEU A 381 9.58 -0.66 -12.64
C LEU A 381 9.39 0.64 -13.41
N LYS A 382 8.16 0.99 -13.79
CA LYS A 382 7.87 2.17 -14.61
C LYS A 382 6.54 2.79 -14.25
N ASN A 383 6.51 4.11 -14.09
CA ASN A 383 5.27 4.87 -14.18
C ASN A 383 4.89 4.98 -15.65
N VAL A 384 3.62 4.77 -15.98
CA VAL A 384 3.11 4.73 -17.34
C VAL A 384 1.88 5.61 -17.51
N THR A 385 1.72 6.12 -18.73
CA THR A 385 0.50 6.76 -19.22
C THR A 385 0.13 6.13 -20.55
N GLY A 386 -1.14 6.13 -20.90
CA GLY A 386 -1.59 5.53 -22.15
C GLY A 386 -3.09 5.62 -22.33
N HIS A 387 -3.62 4.78 -23.17
CA HIS A 387 -5.04 4.72 -23.48
C HIS A 387 -5.52 3.28 -23.52
N LEU A 388 -6.75 3.04 -23.06
CA LEU A 388 -7.43 1.76 -23.21
C LEU A 388 -7.71 1.50 -24.69
N ALA A 389 -7.53 0.28 -25.15
CA ALA A 389 -7.94 -0.17 -26.49
C ALA A 389 -9.45 -0.52 -26.55
N LEU A 390 -10.25 0.09 -25.68
CA LEU A 390 -11.71 0.02 -25.66
C LEU A 390 -12.31 1.21 -26.42
N PRO A 391 -13.59 1.13 -26.86
CA PRO A 391 -14.26 2.26 -27.48
C PRO A 391 -14.12 3.55 -26.67
N GLY A 392 -13.76 4.64 -27.33
CA GLY A 392 -13.51 5.94 -26.70
C GLY A 392 -12.08 6.18 -26.25
N GLY A 393 -11.21 5.17 -26.19
CA GLY A 393 -9.78 5.34 -25.95
C GLY A 393 -9.47 6.08 -24.64
N ALA A 394 -10.14 5.73 -23.53
CA ALA A 394 -10.00 6.43 -22.27
C ALA A 394 -8.53 6.46 -21.78
N ALA A 395 -8.09 7.61 -21.30
CA ALA A 395 -6.73 7.80 -20.82
C ALA A 395 -6.49 7.02 -19.51
N VAL A 396 -5.34 6.36 -19.42
CA VAL A 396 -4.88 5.61 -18.24
C VAL A 396 -3.58 6.23 -17.71
N ARG A 397 -3.48 6.31 -16.40
CA ARG A 397 -2.22 6.58 -15.68
C ARG A 397 -2.03 5.50 -14.64
N GLY A 398 -0.87 4.88 -14.64
CA GLY A 398 -0.58 3.79 -13.72
C GLY A 398 0.91 3.48 -13.64
N TYR A 399 1.23 2.26 -13.29
CA TYR A 399 2.62 1.81 -13.17
C TYR A 399 2.72 0.30 -13.45
N GLU A 400 3.91 -0.14 -13.84
CA GLU A 400 4.26 -1.54 -14.03
C GLU A 400 5.27 -1.97 -12.98
N ILE A 401 4.99 -3.09 -12.30
CA ILE A 401 5.91 -3.76 -11.36
C ILE A 401 5.83 -5.26 -11.62
N HIS A 402 6.68 -5.81 -12.47
CA HIS A 402 6.66 -7.23 -12.77
C HIS A 402 8.04 -7.77 -13.20
N MET A 403 8.18 -9.08 -13.14
CA MET A 403 9.35 -9.84 -13.61
C MET A 403 9.00 -10.75 -14.80
N GLY A 404 7.73 -10.78 -15.23
CA GLY A 404 7.27 -11.62 -16.33
C GLY A 404 7.64 -11.03 -17.69
N ASP A 405 8.16 -11.89 -18.57
CA ASP A 405 8.31 -11.68 -20.02
C ASP A 405 7.23 -12.53 -20.70
N THR A 406 6.17 -11.88 -21.19
CA THR A 406 5.00 -12.55 -21.80
C THR A 406 5.08 -12.45 -23.31
N ARG A 407 4.87 -13.58 -23.99
CA ARG A 407 4.96 -13.69 -25.45
C ARG A 407 3.85 -14.60 -25.98
N GLY A 408 3.26 -14.21 -27.12
CA GLY A 408 2.27 -15.05 -27.78
C GLY A 408 1.34 -14.27 -28.69
N PRO A 409 0.55 -14.99 -29.51
CA PRO A 409 -0.35 -14.41 -30.52
C PRO A 409 -1.42 -13.49 -29.94
N ALA A 410 -1.90 -13.73 -28.70
CA ALA A 410 -2.95 -12.91 -28.09
C ALA A 410 -2.52 -11.44 -27.89
N LEU A 411 -1.22 -11.18 -27.78
CA LEU A 411 -0.68 -9.81 -27.62
C LEU A 411 -0.83 -8.94 -28.87
N ALA A 412 -1.24 -9.51 -30.02
CA ALA A 412 -1.56 -8.75 -31.21
C ALA A 412 -2.85 -7.92 -31.08
N ALA A 413 -3.71 -8.23 -30.09
CA ALA A 413 -4.88 -7.44 -29.71
C ALA A 413 -4.65 -6.83 -28.31
N PRO A 414 -3.88 -5.74 -28.19
CA PRO A 414 -3.48 -5.19 -26.90
C PRO A 414 -4.66 -4.60 -26.14
N ALA A 415 -4.60 -4.65 -24.80
CA ALA A 415 -5.56 -4.00 -23.91
C ALA A 415 -5.32 -2.50 -23.78
N LEU A 416 -4.04 -2.09 -23.85
CA LEU A 416 -3.61 -0.70 -23.75
C LEU A 416 -2.57 -0.36 -24.81
N THR A 417 -2.50 0.93 -25.12
CA THR A 417 -1.37 1.55 -25.83
C THR A 417 -0.70 2.51 -24.86
N LEU A 418 0.54 2.22 -24.48
CA LEU A 418 1.31 2.99 -23.49
C LEU A 418 2.26 3.95 -24.20
N ALA A 419 2.38 5.17 -23.70
CA ALA A 419 3.32 6.17 -24.21
C ALA A 419 4.77 5.81 -23.83
N ALA A 420 5.72 5.98 -24.73
CA ALA A 420 7.13 5.84 -24.43
C ALA A 420 7.69 7.17 -23.91
N GLY A 421 8.23 7.16 -22.68
CA GLY A 421 8.94 8.32 -22.11
C GLY A 421 8.13 9.62 -22.02
N GLY A 422 6.78 9.54 -21.97
CA GLY A 422 5.91 10.71 -21.88
C GLY A 422 5.59 11.39 -23.22
N THR A 423 6.07 10.87 -24.33
CA THR A 423 5.76 11.33 -25.71
C THR A 423 5.01 10.26 -26.49
N GLN A 424 4.13 10.65 -27.42
CA GLN A 424 3.40 9.70 -28.29
C GLN A 424 4.30 9.02 -29.34
N ASP A 425 5.47 9.57 -29.61
CA ASP A 425 6.47 8.97 -30.49
C ASP A 425 7.14 7.79 -29.82
N GLY A 426 6.74 6.57 -30.19
CA GLY A 426 7.24 5.32 -29.62
C GLY A 426 6.26 4.59 -28.71
N ALA A 427 4.95 4.79 -28.90
CA ALA A 427 3.90 4.05 -28.19
C ALA A 427 4.10 2.53 -28.29
N ARG A 428 3.92 1.81 -27.18
CA ARG A 428 4.02 0.34 -27.14
C ARG A 428 2.70 -0.29 -26.70
N PRO A 429 2.38 -1.46 -27.24
CA PRO A 429 1.23 -2.22 -26.75
C PRO A 429 1.50 -2.80 -25.36
N ASP A 430 0.43 -2.99 -24.59
CA ASP A 430 0.44 -3.75 -23.34
C ASP A 430 -0.82 -4.61 -23.22
N GLY A 431 -0.60 -5.82 -22.68
CA GLY A 431 -1.67 -6.73 -22.39
C GLY A 431 -2.34 -7.35 -23.61
N ALA A 432 -3.53 -7.87 -23.41
CA ALA A 432 -4.33 -8.52 -24.46
C ALA A 432 -5.84 -8.40 -24.18
N VAL A 433 -6.63 -8.37 -25.23
CA VAL A 433 -8.09 -8.55 -25.21
C VAL A 433 -8.43 -9.82 -25.99
N SER A 434 -9.28 -10.70 -25.41
CA SER A 434 -9.74 -11.91 -26.11
C SER A 434 -10.57 -11.58 -27.34
N ALA A 435 -10.60 -12.49 -28.32
CA ALA A 435 -11.31 -12.29 -29.59
C ALA A 435 -12.83 -12.06 -29.42
N ASP A 436 -13.42 -12.61 -28.36
CA ASP A 436 -14.83 -12.42 -27.99
C ASP A 436 -15.05 -11.15 -27.12
N GLY A 437 -13.99 -10.42 -26.79
CA GLY A 437 -14.05 -9.23 -25.96
C GLY A 437 -14.49 -9.46 -24.51
N GLN A 438 -14.40 -10.69 -23.99
CA GLN A 438 -14.80 -11.01 -22.62
C GLN A 438 -13.65 -10.94 -21.62
N ILE A 439 -12.40 -11.05 -22.07
CA ILE A 439 -11.20 -11.04 -21.22
C ILE A 439 -10.32 -9.86 -21.58
N LEU A 440 -9.91 -9.10 -20.58
CA LEU A 440 -8.89 -8.04 -20.66
C LEU A 440 -7.75 -8.39 -19.73
N ALA A 441 -6.52 -8.34 -20.19
CA ALA A 441 -5.34 -8.64 -19.39
C ALA A 441 -4.29 -7.55 -19.60
N THR A 442 -3.60 -7.12 -18.51
CA THR A 442 -2.60 -6.05 -18.55
C THR A 442 -1.58 -6.19 -17.43
N TYR A 443 -0.37 -5.67 -17.65
CA TYR A 443 0.61 -5.48 -16.57
C TYR A 443 0.42 -4.20 -15.77
N VAL A 444 -0.41 -3.27 -16.25
CA VAL A 444 -0.59 -1.95 -15.63
C VAL A 444 -1.43 -2.04 -14.37
N HIS A 445 -0.85 -1.60 -13.27
CA HIS A 445 -1.54 -1.28 -12.01
C HIS A 445 -2.09 0.15 -12.05
N GLY A 446 -3.11 0.44 -11.21
CA GLY A 446 -3.80 1.74 -11.23
C GLY A 446 -4.77 1.88 -12.40
N LEU A 447 -5.21 0.77 -12.98
CA LEU A 447 -6.09 0.73 -14.15
C LEU A 447 -7.41 1.50 -13.96
N PHE A 448 -7.91 1.58 -12.73
CA PHE A 448 -9.17 2.25 -12.36
C PHE A 448 -8.96 3.64 -11.75
N ASP A 449 -7.73 4.15 -11.65
CA ASP A 449 -7.44 5.39 -10.92
C ASP A 449 -7.96 6.64 -11.65
N THR A 450 -8.02 6.62 -12.99
CA THR A 450 -8.57 7.74 -13.75
C THR A 450 -10.08 7.59 -13.93
N PRO A 451 -10.88 8.68 -13.73
CA PRO A 451 -12.34 8.62 -13.83
C PRO A 451 -12.85 8.04 -15.16
N ASP A 452 -12.20 8.43 -16.25
CA ASP A 452 -12.61 8.01 -17.60
C ASP A 452 -12.29 6.54 -17.87
N ALA A 453 -11.12 6.04 -17.44
CA ALA A 453 -10.78 4.63 -17.58
C ALA A 453 -11.65 3.74 -16.70
N CYS A 454 -11.90 4.14 -15.45
CA CYS A 454 -12.82 3.44 -14.56
C CYS A 454 -14.21 3.32 -15.17
N ALA A 455 -14.79 4.43 -15.65
CA ALA A 455 -16.11 4.43 -16.29
C ALA A 455 -16.15 3.58 -17.57
N ALA A 456 -15.10 3.63 -18.42
CA ALA A 456 -15.01 2.82 -19.63
C ALA A 456 -14.92 1.32 -19.32
N LEU A 457 -14.17 0.92 -18.31
CA LEU A 457 -14.05 -0.48 -17.86
C LEU A 457 -15.34 -1.00 -17.24
N LEU A 458 -16.04 -0.16 -16.44
CA LEU A 458 -17.33 -0.51 -15.88
C LEU A 458 -18.41 -0.65 -16.97
N ALA A 459 -18.41 0.23 -17.99
CA ALA A 459 -19.29 0.12 -19.15
C ALA A 459 -18.98 -1.15 -19.96
N TRP A 460 -17.70 -1.46 -20.18
CA TRP A 460 -17.29 -2.71 -20.84
C TRP A 460 -17.74 -3.95 -20.05
N ALA A 461 -17.80 -3.85 -18.72
CA ALA A 461 -18.28 -4.90 -17.84
C ALA A 461 -19.83 -4.98 -17.74
N GLY A 462 -20.56 -4.06 -18.39
CA GLY A 462 -22.03 -4.08 -18.46
C GLY A 462 -22.73 -3.00 -17.61
N LEU A 463 -22.00 -2.05 -17.03
CA LEU A 463 -22.58 -0.90 -16.32
C LEU A 463 -22.62 0.32 -17.22
N ASP A 464 -23.61 0.40 -18.10
CA ASP A 464 -23.79 1.58 -18.95
C ASP A 464 -24.16 2.82 -18.13
N GLY A 465 -23.56 3.97 -18.47
CA GLY A 465 -23.79 5.21 -17.74
C GLY A 465 -23.23 5.23 -16.32
N ALA A 466 -22.15 4.48 -16.05
CA ALA A 466 -21.44 4.49 -14.77
C ALA A 466 -21.10 5.92 -14.34
N ALA A 467 -21.37 6.23 -13.08
CA ALA A 467 -20.96 7.50 -12.47
C ALA A 467 -19.44 7.67 -12.58
N ARG A 468 -19.00 8.87 -12.90
CA ARG A 468 -17.57 9.20 -12.89
C ARG A 468 -17.17 9.61 -11.49
N ILE A 469 -16.31 8.83 -10.86
CA ILE A 469 -15.74 9.18 -9.57
C ILE A 469 -14.28 9.62 -9.77
N ASP A 470 -13.91 10.74 -9.18
CA ASP A 470 -12.51 11.18 -9.11
C ASP A 470 -11.89 10.62 -7.80
N TYR A 471 -11.41 9.38 -7.87
CA TYR A 471 -10.81 8.73 -6.71
C TYR A 471 -9.56 9.46 -6.18
N PRO A 472 -8.65 9.99 -7.01
CA PRO A 472 -7.58 10.86 -6.54
C PRO A 472 -8.07 12.07 -5.74
N ALA A 473 -9.13 12.76 -6.18
CA ALA A 473 -9.71 13.87 -5.43
C ALA A 473 -10.35 13.42 -4.11
N LEU A 474 -11.02 12.27 -4.07
CA LEU A 474 -11.58 11.70 -2.85
C LEU A 474 -10.48 11.33 -1.83
N ARG A 475 -9.36 10.81 -2.31
CA ARG A 475 -8.18 10.50 -1.48
C ARG A 475 -7.54 11.78 -0.93
N GLU A 476 -7.40 12.81 -1.76
CA GLU A 476 -6.90 14.12 -1.35
C GLU A 476 -7.82 14.76 -0.27
N ALA A 477 -9.13 14.73 -0.48
CA ALA A 477 -10.10 15.19 0.52
C ALA A 477 -10.01 14.41 1.84
N SER A 478 -9.69 13.11 1.78
CA SER A 478 -9.47 12.28 2.98
C SER A 478 -8.20 12.68 3.73
N LEU A 479 -7.11 13.05 3.02
CA LEU A 479 -5.89 13.57 3.64
C LEU A 479 -6.12 14.94 4.28
N GLU A 480 -6.88 15.83 3.63
CA GLU A 480 -7.25 17.12 4.18
C GLU A 480 -8.09 16.95 5.47
N ARG A 481 -9.12 16.09 5.43
CA ARG A 481 -9.96 15.80 6.62
C ARG A 481 -9.13 15.18 7.76
N LEU A 482 -8.16 14.33 7.44
CA LEU A 482 -7.24 13.75 8.43
C LEU A 482 -6.42 14.85 9.11
N ALA A 483 -5.85 15.77 8.34
CA ALA A 483 -5.07 16.87 8.85
C ALA A 483 -5.92 17.83 9.70
N ASP A 484 -7.14 18.16 9.28
CA ASP A 484 -8.07 18.99 10.06
C ASP A 484 -8.38 18.34 11.42
N THR A 485 -8.68 17.03 11.43
CA THR A 485 -8.90 16.29 12.68
C THR A 485 -7.67 16.32 13.59
N PHE A 486 -6.47 16.20 13.04
CA PHE A 486 -5.25 16.23 13.84
C PHE A 486 -4.99 17.64 14.40
N ALA A 487 -5.27 18.70 13.63
CA ALA A 487 -5.17 20.07 14.11
C ALA A 487 -6.14 20.36 15.26
N GLU A 488 -7.31 19.74 15.28
CA GLU A 488 -8.31 19.88 16.33
C GLU A 488 -7.99 19.08 17.61
N HIS A 489 -7.39 17.88 17.47
CA HIS A 489 -7.28 16.92 18.56
C HIS A 489 -5.86 16.69 19.09
N LEU A 490 -4.83 17.27 18.46
CA LEU A 490 -3.44 17.20 18.94
C LEU A 490 -2.97 18.55 19.46
N ASP A 491 -2.23 18.53 20.57
CA ASP A 491 -1.42 19.66 20.99
C ASP A 491 -0.19 19.79 20.07
N LEU A 492 -0.40 20.47 18.94
CA LEU A 492 0.62 20.62 17.90
C LEU A 492 1.82 21.43 18.38
N ASP A 493 1.62 22.41 19.25
CA ASP A 493 2.72 23.22 19.78
C ASP A 493 3.66 22.37 20.64
N ALA A 494 3.10 21.58 21.56
CA ALA A 494 3.86 20.65 22.37
C ALA A 494 4.53 19.56 21.51
N LEU A 495 3.82 19.01 20.52
CA LEU A 495 4.35 17.98 19.63
C LEU A 495 5.49 18.53 18.75
N TYR A 496 5.35 19.74 18.18
CA TYR A 496 6.37 20.35 17.33
C TYR A 496 7.62 20.76 18.09
N ALA A 497 7.50 21.07 19.39
CA ALA A 497 8.64 21.33 20.25
C ALA A 497 9.55 20.11 20.45
N GLU A 498 9.07 18.91 20.19
CA GLU A 498 9.84 17.66 20.32
C GLU A 498 10.70 17.32 19.09
N PHE A 499 10.50 17.99 17.95
CA PHE A 499 11.35 17.75 16.77
C PHE A 499 12.80 18.20 17.01
N ARG A 500 13.78 17.44 16.53
CA ARG A 500 15.22 17.69 16.67
C ARG A 500 16.01 17.49 15.39
#